data_220ce9aab2cbf614f78588a902848739
#
_entry.id   220ce9aab2cbf614f78588a902848739
#
_cell.length_a   1.000
_cell.length_b   1.000
_cell.length_c   1.000
_cell.angle_alpha   90.00
_cell.angle_beta   90.00
_cell.angle_gamma   90.00
#
_symmetry.space_group_name_H-M   'P 1'
#
loop_
_entity.id
_entity.type
_entity.pdbx_description
1 polymer ?
#
loop_
_entity_poly.entity_id
_entity_poly.type
_entity_poly.pdbx_seq_one_letter_code
_entity_poly.pdbx_strand_id
1 'polypeptide(L)' 'MGARVRDLRKRKGYSQEDMISFGFSARHWQQIEAGRPITVTTLLRICEIFHVPVARLVQRLDTGIYPTSPRKK' A
#
# COMPACT_ATOMS: atom_id res chain seq x y z
N MET A 1 -4.12 -7.12 -2.92
CA MET A 1 -3.21 -5.98 -2.69
C MET A 1 -2.10 -6.29 -1.69
N GLY A 2 -2.45 -6.89 -0.56
CA GLY A 2 -1.47 -7.13 0.48
C GLY A 2 -0.29 -7.96 0.05
N ALA A 3 -0.54 -9.05 -0.68
CA ALA A 3 0.54 -9.91 -1.12
C ALA A 3 1.48 -9.18 -2.08
N ARG A 4 0.92 -8.33 -2.93
CA ARG A 4 1.74 -7.58 -3.88
C ARG A 4 2.60 -6.55 -3.16
N VAL A 5 2.04 -5.89 -2.15
CA VAL A 5 2.80 -4.90 -1.38
C VAL A 5 3.92 -5.58 -0.63
N ARG A 6 3.64 -6.72 -0.02
CA ARG A 6 4.69 -7.47 0.68
C ARG A 6 5.79 -7.89 -0.28
N ASP A 7 5.41 -8.34 -1.46
CA ASP A 7 6.38 -8.76 -2.48
C ASP A 7 7.29 -7.60 -2.86
N LEU A 8 6.70 -6.43 -3.10
CA LEU A 8 7.49 -5.26 -3.44
C LEU A 8 8.44 -4.88 -2.31
N ARG A 9 7.96 -4.94 -1.07
CA ARG A 9 8.80 -4.61 0.07
C ARG A 9 10.02 -5.53 0.11
N LYS A 10 9.79 -6.82 -0.06
CA LYS A 10 10.88 -7.78 -0.01
C LYS A 10 11.84 -7.60 -1.18
N ARG A 11 11.33 -7.30 -2.35
CA ARG A 11 12.17 -7.07 -3.52
C ARG A 11 13.08 -5.86 -3.33
N LYS A 12 12.59 -4.85 -2.62
CA LYS A 12 13.38 -3.65 -2.35
C LYS A 12 14.32 -3.86 -1.16
N GLY A 13 14.21 -4.98 -0.47
CA GLY A 13 15.06 -5.26 0.66
C GLY A 13 14.64 -4.56 1.95
N TYR A 14 13.41 -4.08 2.02
CA TYR A 14 12.92 -3.38 3.21
C TYR A 14 12.32 -4.37 4.19
N SER A 15 12.58 -4.12 5.48
CA SER A 15 11.88 -4.83 6.53
C SER A 15 10.60 -4.10 6.86
N GLN A 16 9.74 -4.71 7.67
CA GLN A 16 8.56 -4.01 8.14
C GLN A 16 8.94 -2.81 8.99
N GLU A 17 10.03 -2.89 9.71
CA GLU A 17 10.51 -1.76 10.49
C GLU A 17 10.91 -0.59 9.61
N ASP A 18 11.46 -0.89 8.44
CA ASP A 18 11.78 0.17 7.50
C ASP A 18 10.53 0.94 7.10
N MET A 19 9.40 0.24 6.96
CA MET A 19 8.17 0.90 6.59
C MET A 19 7.69 1.84 7.69
N ILE A 20 7.97 1.49 8.95
CA ILE A 20 7.65 2.39 10.04
C ILE A 20 8.48 3.66 9.93
N SER A 21 9.73 3.54 9.54
CA SER A 21 10.60 4.69 9.32
C SER A 21 10.07 5.60 8.23
N PHE A 22 9.33 5.04 7.28
CA PHE A 22 8.75 5.85 6.21
C PHE A 22 7.44 6.52 6.60
N GLY A 23 6.99 6.32 7.83
CA GLY A 23 5.82 7.02 8.32
C GLY A 23 4.59 6.16 8.55
N PHE A 24 4.69 4.86 8.38
CA PHE A 24 3.57 3.97 8.66
C PHE A 24 3.68 3.44 10.08
N SER A 25 2.53 3.29 10.75
CA SER A 25 2.56 2.58 12.03
C SER A 25 2.72 1.10 11.76
N ALA A 26 3.28 0.38 12.74
CA ALA A 26 3.46 -1.06 12.59
C ALA A 26 2.12 -1.75 12.34
N ARG A 27 1.11 -1.33 13.10
CA ARG A 27 -0.21 -1.94 12.98
C ARG A 27 -0.81 -1.65 11.61
N HIS A 28 -0.68 -0.41 11.15
CA HIS A 28 -1.23 -0.04 9.85
C HIS A 28 -0.55 -0.82 8.75
N TRP A 29 0.77 -0.94 8.81
CA TRP A 29 1.48 -1.66 7.78
C TRP A 29 1.10 -3.13 7.76
N GLN A 30 0.95 -3.74 8.94
CA GLN A 30 0.52 -5.13 9.01
C GLN A 30 -0.85 -5.30 8.38
N GLN A 31 -1.76 -4.36 8.59
CA GLN A 31 -3.07 -4.43 7.99
C GLN A 31 -3.00 -4.32 6.47
N ILE A 32 -2.11 -3.47 5.98
CA ILE A 32 -1.92 -3.33 4.54
C ILE A 32 -1.46 -4.65 3.93
N GLU A 33 -0.48 -5.29 4.54
CA GLU A 33 0.04 -6.55 4.01
C GLU A 33 -0.95 -7.69 4.20
N ALA A 34 -1.87 -7.54 5.13
CA ALA A 34 -2.91 -8.54 5.34
C ALA A 34 -4.05 -8.42 4.32
N GLY A 35 -4.00 -7.41 3.46
CA GLY A 35 -5.02 -7.26 2.44
C GLY A 35 -6.20 -6.41 2.84
N ARG A 36 -6.09 -5.68 3.94
CA ARG A 36 -7.16 -4.79 4.35
C ARG A 36 -7.33 -3.65 3.36
N PRO A 37 -8.53 -3.11 3.21
CA PRO A 37 -8.74 -1.98 2.31
C PRO A 37 -7.90 -0.78 2.71
N ILE A 38 -7.39 -0.06 1.71
CA ILE A 38 -6.60 1.15 1.94
C ILE A 38 -7.17 2.27 1.10
N THR A 39 -6.85 3.50 1.50
CA THR A 39 -7.28 4.65 0.74
C THR A 39 -6.34 4.90 -0.43
N VAL A 40 -6.80 5.68 -1.39
CA VAL A 40 -5.96 6.06 -2.52
C VAL A 40 -4.74 6.84 -2.05
N THR A 41 -4.92 7.68 -1.03
CA THR A 41 -3.79 8.44 -0.49
C THR A 41 -2.70 7.51 0.02
N THR A 42 -3.08 6.47 0.75
CA THR A 42 -2.11 5.50 1.25
C THR A 42 -1.45 4.76 0.08
N LEU A 43 -2.23 4.40 -0.92
CA LEU A 43 -1.70 3.73 -2.09
C LEU A 43 -0.64 4.58 -2.78
N LEU A 44 -0.91 5.88 -2.94
CA LEU A 44 0.05 6.77 -3.58
C LEU A 44 1.34 6.87 -2.78
N ARG A 45 1.24 6.89 -1.45
CA ARG A 45 2.43 6.92 -0.61
C ARG A 45 3.27 5.66 -0.80
N ILE A 46 2.61 4.51 -0.88
CA ILE A 46 3.31 3.25 -1.10
C ILE A 46 4.04 3.29 -2.44
N CYS A 47 3.37 3.79 -3.47
CA CYS A 47 3.98 3.89 -4.78
C CYS A 47 5.21 4.79 -4.77
N GLU A 48 5.16 5.89 -4.04
CA GLU A 48 6.30 6.79 -3.93
C GLU A 48 7.47 6.11 -3.24
N ILE A 49 7.19 5.40 -2.16
CA ILE A 49 8.24 4.74 -1.40
C ILE A 49 8.93 3.67 -2.24
N PHE A 50 8.15 2.91 -2.98
CA PHE A 50 8.70 1.83 -3.78
C PHE A 50 9.11 2.26 -5.19
N HIS A 51 8.86 3.50 -5.55
CA HIS A 51 9.20 4.03 -6.88
C HIS A 51 8.56 3.20 -7.98
N VAL A 52 7.28 2.89 -7.82
CA VAL A 52 6.51 2.17 -8.83
C VAL A 52 5.31 3.00 -9.24
N PRO A 53 4.87 2.89 -10.48
CA PRO A 53 3.68 3.62 -10.91
C PRO A 53 2.43 3.04 -10.26
N VAL A 54 1.45 3.90 -10.03
CA VAL A 54 0.18 3.48 -9.43
C VAL A 54 -0.44 2.36 -10.25
N ALA A 55 -0.40 2.48 -11.56
CA ALA A 55 -1.01 1.49 -12.44
C ALA A 55 -0.48 0.09 -12.18
N ARG A 56 0.79 -0.02 -11.82
CA ARG A 56 1.37 -1.32 -11.58
C ARG A 56 0.78 -1.98 -10.34
N LEU A 57 0.54 -1.17 -9.30
CA LEU A 57 -0.03 -1.72 -8.07
C LEU A 57 -1.51 -2.06 -8.20
N VAL A 58 -2.25 -1.27 -8.99
CA VAL A 58 -3.69 -1.49 -9.10
C VAL A 58 -4.08 -2.35 -10.28
N GLN A 59 -3.12 -2.85 -11.01
CA GLN A 59 -3.37 -3.53 -12.27
C GLN A 59 -4.37 -4.67 -12.14
N ARG A 60 -4.38 -5.37 -11.03
CA ARG A 60 -5.26 -6.49 -10.84
C ARG A 60 -6.14 -6.34 -9.63
N LEU A 61 -6.33 -5.12 -9.21
CA LEU A 61 -7.13 -4.89 -8.03
C LEU A 61 -8.59 -4.93 -8.35
N ASP A 62 -9.29 -5.71 -7.59
CA ASP A 62 -10.74 -5.78 -7.68
C ASP A 62 -11.36 -4.96 -6.58
N THR A 63 -10.82 -5.09 -5.39
CA THR A 63 -11.38 -4.46 -4.22
C THR A 63 -10.23 -4.07 -3.31
N GLY A 64 -10.56 -3.43 -2.20
CA GLY A 64 -9.56 -3.13 -1.20
C GLY A 64 -9.04 -1.71 -1.27
N ILE A 65 -9.45 -0.93 -2.25
CA ILE A 65 -9.05 0.46 -2.34
C ILE A 65 -10.29 1.34 -2.30
N TYR A 66 -10.30 2.31 -1.42
CA TYR A 66 -11.38 3.27 -1.30
C TYR A 66 -10.96 4.60 -1.88
N PRO A 67 -11.88 5.37 -2.45
CA PRO A 67 -11.54 6.73 -2.85
C PRO A 67 -11.14 7.55 -1.64
N THR A 68 -10.28 8.51 -1.88
CA THR A 68 -9.80 9.36 -0.80
C THR A 68 -10.93 10.15 -0.19
N SER A 69 -11.84 10.68 -1.01
CA SER A 69 -13.00 11.38 -0.49
C SER A 69 -14.22 10.52 -0.69
N PRO A 70 -15.14 10.62 0.24
CA PRO A 70 -16.33 9.78 0.19
C PRO A 70 -17.22 10.18 -0.93
N ARG A 71 -17.50 10.64 -1.76
CA ARG A 71 -18.20 11.01 -2.79
C ARG A 71 -19.32 10.56 -3.16
N LYS A 72 -19.86 10.71 -3.26
CA LYS A 72 -20.58 10.35 -3.62
C LYS A 72 -21.12 10.40 -4.33
N LYS A 73 -21.39 10.42 -4.74
CA LYS A 73 -21.75 10.43 -5.47
C LYS A 73 -22.18 10.69 -5.73
#